data_ab49d79072fe562f670eff5f7f33ae1a
#
_entry.id   ab49d79072fe562f670eff5f7f33ae1a
#
_cell.length_a   1.000
_cell.length_b   1.000
_cell.length_c   1.000
_cell.angle_alpha   90.00
_cell.angle_beta   90.00
_cell.angle_gamma   90.00
#
_symmetry.space_group_name_H-M   'P 1'
#
loop_
_entity.id
_entity.type
_entity.pdbx_description
1 polymer ?
#
loop_
_entity_poly.entity_id
_entity_poly.type
_entity_poly.pdbx_seq_one_letter_code
_entity_poly.pdbx_strand_id
1 'polypeptide(L)'
;MHAPRRPPIPPPLRAGSTGSARGSASGAATGAIPPPLRPGPAGRVLRRLDGVVRSPRGFRTFRARLAVQGFFAFFCLLLGWRFAGFVAAARAGAAELPARPTGVDAFLPIGGLVGLFDWLRNGRLNAVHPAATILLLLFLATAFLLRKSFCSWICPIGALSDALARLGRRLFGRNFRPPMALDVPLRAVKYGLLAFFVYVVAGMPAPLLASFIDSDYNRIADVKMYLFFARAGAATFVVLGVLAAASVLVQGAWCRYLCPYGALMGVVARFSPVKVRRDAANCTDCGLCDRVCPARLPVSKSAAVASFECTGCLDCLASCAARGALSVGTKRRRFGAPLFAALLLALFFAGWGAARLAGVWENRVPAADYRLLVPRAEQLAHPR
;
A
#
# COMPACT_ATOMS: atom_id res chain seq x y z
N MET A 1 -33.19 -54.66 -1.77
CA MET A 1 -32.06 -54.04 -2.51
C MET A 1 -32.61 -53.42 -3.77
N HIS A 2 -32.90 -52.11 -3.77
CA HIS A 2 -33.34 -51.35 -4.94
C HIS A 2 -32.30 -50.28 -5.26
N ALA A 3 -31.67 -50.39 -6.45
CA ALA A 3 -30.75 -49.39 -6.95
C ALA A 3 -31.50 -48.17 -7.51
N PRO A 4 -31.01 -46.95 -7.33
CA PRO A 4 -31.66 -45.73 -7.86
C PRO A 4 -31.37 -45.57 -9.36
N ARG A 5 -32.41 -45.27 -10.13
CA ARG A 5 -32.37 -45.00 -11.59
C ARG A 5 -31.74 -43.64 -11.86
N ARG A 6 -30.82 -43.59 -12.85
CA ARG A 6 -30.22 -42.36 -13.39
C ARG A 6 -31.26 -41.60 -14.25
N PRO A 7 -31.24 -40.25 -14.25
CA PRO A 7 -32.06 -39.46 -15.15
C PRO A 7 -31.51 -39.47 -16.59
N PRO A 8 -32.37 -39.24 -17.61
CA PRO A 8 -32.01 -39.34 -19.01
C PRO A 8 -31.20 -38.14 -19.52
N ILE A 9 -30.33 -38.43 -20.49
CA ILE A 9 -29.42 -37.49 -21.17
C ILE A 9 -30.23 -36.73 -22.22
N PRO A 10 -30.12 -35.38 -22.32
CA PRO A 10 -30.77 -34.59 -23.37
C PRO A 10 -30.05 -34.78 -24.73
N PRO A 11 -30.78 -34.64 -25.86
CA PRO A 11 -30.28 -34.85 -27.20
C PRO A 11 -29.33 -33.76 -27.69
N PRO A 12 -28.46 -34.03 -28.69
CA PRO A 12 -27.47 -33.08 -29.21
C PRO A 12 -28.13 -32.01 -30.08
N LEU A 13 -27.69 -30.76 -29.90
CA LEU A 13 -28.08 -29.60 -30.70
C LEU A 13 -27.53 -29.74 -32.14
N ARG A 14 -28.43 -29.59 -33.13
CA ARG A 14 -28.14 -29.58 -34.55
C ARG A 14 -27.19 -28.46 -34.95
N ALA A 15 -26.20 -28.78 -35.76
CA ALA A 15 -25.34 -27.85 -36.48
C ALA A 15 -26.20 -27.06 -37.53
N GLY A 16 -26.18 -25.76 -37.43
CA GLY A 16 -26.75 -24.80 -38.39
C GLY A 16 -25.63 -24.12 -39.18
N SER A 17 -25.79 -24.14 -40.47
CA SER A 17 -24.96 -23.79 -41.61
C SER A 17 -24.20 -22.46 -41.55
N THR A 18 -23.00 -22.53 -42.10
CA THR A 18 -22.09 -21.53 -42.68
C THR A 18 -22.73 -20.29 -43.33
N GLY A 19 -22.33 -19.13 -42.85
CA GLY A 19 -22.46 -17.82 -43.53
C GLY A 19 -21.16 -17.06 -43.48
N SER A 20 -20.42 -17.07 -44.62
CA SER A 20 -19.22 -16.31 -44.87
C SER A 20 -19.55 -14.84 -44.95
N ALA A 21 -18.90 -14.00 -44.13
CA ALA A 21 -18.75 -12.58 -44.41
C ALA A 21 -17.35 -12.12 -43.94
N ARG A 22 -16.45 -12.01 -44.90
CA ARG A 22 -15.18 -11.27 -44.78
C ARG A 22 -15.50 -9.79 -44.58
N GLY A 23 -15.04 -9.21 -43.47
CA GLY A 23 -15.06 -7.79 -43.22
C GLY A 23 -13.79 -7.40 -42.48
N SER A 24 -12.78 -6.97 -43.25
CA SER A 24 -11.60 -6.29 -42.76
C SER A 24 -11.98 -4.96 -42.12
N ALA A 25 -11.67 -4.76 -40.85
CA ALA A 25 -11.65 -3.44 -40.24
C ALA A 25 -10.50 -3.35 -39.24
N SER A 26 -9.36 -2.89 -39.74
CA SER A 26 -8.33 -2.22 -38.97
C SER A 26 -8.90 -0.89 -38.45
N GLY A 27 -9.33 -0.84 -37.19
CA GLY A 27 -9.81 0.35 -36.50
C GLY A 27 -8.94 0.63 -35.30
N ALA A 28 -7.99 1.56 -35.41
CA ALA A 28 -7.30 2.19 -34.30
C ALA A 28 -8.33 2.77 -33.34
N ALA A 29 -8.42 2.22 -32.12
CA ALA A 29 -9.32 2.70 -31.07
C ALA A 29 -8.81 4.07 -30.57
N THR A 30 -9.25 5.13 -31.23
CA THR A 30 -9.24 6.49 -30.71
C THR A 30 -10.00 6.50 -29.39
N GLY A 31 -9.33 6.93 -28.31
CA GLY A 31 -9.86 6.98 -26.95
C GLY A 31 -10.97 8.02 -26.79
N ALA A 32 -12.12 7.80 -27.41
CA ALA A 32 -13.32 8.59 -27.19
C ALA A 32 -13.85 8.33 -25.76
N ILE A 33 -14.07 9.42 -25.03
CA ILE A 33 -14.76 9.41 -23.73
C ILE A 33 -16.13 8.77 -23.98
N PRO A 34 -16.46 7.63 -23.32
CA PRO A 34 -17.78 7.04 -23.52
C PRO A 34 -18.87 8.02 -23.10
N PRO A 35 -20.02 8.05 -23.80
CA PRO A 35 -21.14 8.92 -23.49
C PRO A 35 -21.59 8.76 -22.03
N PRO A 36 -22.22 9.78 -21.44
CA PRO A 36 -22.68 9.72 -20.06
C PRO A 36 -23.62 8.51 -19.91
N LEU A 37 -23.27 7.64 -18.95
CA LEU A 37 -24.03 6.44 -18.64
C LEU A 37 -25.48 6.80 -18.40
N ARG A 38 -26.42 6.24 -19.18
CA ARG A 38 -27.86 6.36 -18.93
C ARG A 38 -28.13 5.90 -17.49
N PRO A 39 -28.94 6.63 -16.71
CA PRO A 39 -29.34 6.19 -15.39
C PRO A 39 -30.04 4.84 -15.51
N GLY A 40 -29.45 3.80 -14.90
CA GLY A 40 -30.13 2.50 -14.79
C GLY A 40 -31.40 2.63 -13.94
N PRO A 41 -32.29 1.63 -13.93
CA PRO A 41 -33.63 1.72 -13.36
C PRO A 41 -33.78 2.06 -11.87
N ALA A 42 -32.70 2.42 -11.20
CA ALA A 42 -32.69 2.85 -9.81
C ALA A 42 -32.06 4.26 -9.64
N GLY A 43 -32.42 5.23 -10.47
CA GLY A 43 -32.30 6.69 -10.26
C GLY A 43 -31.14 7.24 -9.42
N ARG A 44 -29.93 6.63 -9.43
CA ARG A 44 -28.81 7.10 -8.64
C ARG A 44 -27.92 8.07 -9.43
N VAL A 45 -27.87 9.28 -8.93
CA VAL A 45 -26.98 10.32 -9.42
C VAL A 45 -25.53 9.87 -9.17
N LEU A 46 -24.77 9.63 -10.24
CA LEU A 46 -23.32 9.43 -10.18
C LEU A 46 -22.65 10.81 -10.23
N ARG A 47 -21.77 11.09 -9.26
CA ARG A 47 -20.98 12.33 -9.24
C ARG A 47 -19.57 12.07 -9.76
N ARG A 48 -19.05 12.98 -10.58
CA ARG A 48 -17.65 12.98 -10.97
C ARG A 48 -16.85 13.84 -10.00
N LEU A 49 -15.78 13.26 -9.46
CA LEU A 49 -14.78 13.96 -8.69
C LEU A 49 -13.41 13.53 -9.19
N ASP A 50 -12.56 14.48 -9.49
CA ASP A 50 -11.20 14.23 -10.01
C ASP A 50 -11.19 13.28 -11.21
N GLY A 51 -12.18 13.36 -12.10
CA GLY A 51 -12.30 12.48 -13.27
C GLY A 51 -12.77 11.05 -12.98
N VAL A 52 -13.09 10.72 -11.73
CA VAL A 52 -13.58 9.39 -11.32
C VAL A 52 -15.07 9.46 -10.99
N VAL A 53 -15.84 8.54 -11.57
CA VAL A 53 -17.28 8.43 -11.32
C VAL A 53 -17.50 7.68 -10.01
N ARG A 54 -18.30 8.24 -9.10
CA ARG A 54 -18.62 7.63 -7.79
C ARG A 54 -20.12 7.65 -7.51
N SER A 55 -20.58 6.57 -6.87
CA SER A 55 -21.93 6.54 -6.31
C SER A 55 -22.03 7.44 -5.05
N PRO A 56 -23.21 7.86 -4.58
CA PRO A 56 -23.36 8.65 -3.35
C PRO A 56 -22.72 7.97 -2.12
N ARG A 57 -22.81 6.63 -2.02
CA ARG A 57 -22.12 5.85 -0.97
C ARG A 57 -20.61 5.84 -1.18
N GLY A 58 -20.16 5.74 -2.41
CA GLY A 58 -18.74 5.78 -2.77
C GLY A 58 -18.11 7.13 -2.49
N PHE A 59 -18.86 8.20 -2.58
CA PHE A 59 -18.40 9.52 -2.20
C PHE A 59 -18.05 9.60 -0.70
N ARG A 60 -18.87 8.99 0.16
CA ARG A 60 -18.57 8.88 1.60
C ARG A 60 -17.30 8.07 1.86
N THR A 61 -17.15 6.94 1.17
CA THR A 61 -15.93 6.09 1.26
C THR A 61 -14.68 6.86 0.86
N PHE A 62 -14.75 7.61 -0.24
CA PHE A 62 -13.64 8.43 -0.71
C PHE A 62 -13.26 9.53 0.30
N ARG A 63 -14.25 10.23 0.85
CA ARG A 63 -14.00 11.26 1.88
C ARG A 63 -13.41 10.66 3.15
N ALA A 64 -13.93 9.52 3.62
CA ALA A 64 -13.38 8.81 4.76
C ALA A 64 -11.91 8.42 4.54
N ARG A 65 -11.58 7.87 3.36
CA ARG A 65 -10.19 7.55 3.02
C ARG A 65 -9.30 8.79 2.99
N LEU A 66 -9.77 9.86 2.40
CA LEU A 66 -9.03 11.12 2.34
C LEU A 66 -8.80 11.72 3.74
N ALA A 67 -9.79 11.62 4.63
CA ALA A 67 -9.66 12.07 6.02
C ALA A 67 -8.62 11.23 6.79
N VAL A 68 -8.64 9.90 6.64
CA VAL A 68 -7.65 9.01 7.26
C VAL A 68 -6.24 9.29 6.70
N GLN A 69 -6.10 9.39 5.37
CA GLN A 69 -4.83 9.75 4.74
C GLN A 69 -4.31 11.12 5.22
N GLY A 70 -5.19 12.12 5.31
CA GLY A 70 -4.85 13.46 5.78
C GLY A 70 -4.41 13.46 7.24
N PHE A 71 -5.12 12.72 8.10
CA PHE A 71 -4.75 12.57 9.51
C PHE A 71 -3.34 11.95 9.67
N PHE A 72 -3.06 10.83 8.99
CA PHE A 72 -1.75 10.19 9.09
C PHE A 72 -0.65 11.02 8.42
N ALA A 73 -0.93 11.69 7.30
CA ALA A 73 0.04 12.61 6.69
C ALA A 73 0.39 13.77 7.63
N PHE A 74 -0.61 14.39 8.25
CA PHE A 74 -0.40 15.46 9.26
C PHE A 74 0.38 14.94 10.47
N PHE A 75 0.01 13.75 10.97
CA PHE A 75 0.73 13.12 12.08
C PHE A 75 2.20 12.83 11.73
N CYS A 76 2.50 12.36 10.52
CA CYS A 76 3.88 12.17 10.07
C CYS A 76 4.66 13.49 9.95
N LEU A 77 4.02 14.58 9.49
CA LEU A 77 4.64 15.90 9.46
C LEU A 77 4.95 16.41 10.88
N LEU A 78 4.04 16.21 11.82
CA LEU A 78 4.24 16.57 13.23
C LEU A 78 5.39 15.74 13.85
N LEU A 79 5.45 14.42 13.57
CA LEU A 79 6.56 13.58 13.99
C LEU A 79 7.89 14.08 13.42
N GLY A 80 7.94 14.39 12.13
CA GLY A 80 9.12 14.93 11.45
C GLY A 80 9.56 16.27 12.05
N TRP A 81 8.63 17.18 12.34
CA TRP A 81 8.94 18.44 12.98
C TRP A 81 9.52 18.27 14.40
N ARG A 82 8.90 17.43 15.24
CA ARG A 82 9.43 17.12 16.57
C ARG A 82 10.80 16.44 16.51
N PHE A 83 10.98 15.55 15.54
CA PHE A 83 12.25 14.89 15.32
C PHE A 83 13.34 15.84 14.84
N ALA A 84 13.02 16.81 14.00
CA ALA A 84 13.94 17.88 13.60
C ALA A 84 14.44 18.67 14.81
N GLY A 85 13.54 19.02 15.75
CA GLY A 85 13.90 19.66 17.01
C GLY A 85 14.83 18.80 17.88
N PHE A 86 14.57 17.49 17.98
CA PHE A 86 15.44 16.55 18.68
C PHE A 86 16.85 16.51 18.04
N VAL A 87 16.95 16.39 16.73
CA VAL A 87 18.22 16.34 15.99
C VAL A 87 18.98 17.66 16.15
N ALA A 88 18.30 18.82 16.09
CA ALA A 88 18.91 20.12 16.26
C ALA A 88 19.50 20.28 17.68
N ALA A 89 18.76 19.89 18.72
CA ALA A 89 19.22 19.93 20.10
C ALA A 89 20.43 19.01 20.33
N ALA A 90 20.40 17.78 19.78
CA ALA A 90 21.50 16.85 19.89
C ALA A 90 22.77 17.36 19.17
N ARG A 91 22.62 18.01 18.02
CA ARG A 91 23.75 18.64 17.29
C ARG A 91 24.34 19.83 18.02
N ALA A 92 23.52 20.61 18.70
CA ALA A 92 23.95 21.75 19.49
C ALA A 92 24.61 21.35 20.84
N GLY A 93 24.65 20.06 21.16
CA GLY A 93 25.19 19.56 22.43
C GLY A 93 24.34 19.96 23.65
N ALA A 94 23.03 20.12 23.47
CA ALA A 94 22.15 20.51 24.56
C ALA A 94 22.24 19.56 25.76
N ALA A 95 22.27 20.13 26.98
CA ALA A 95 22.33 19.37 28.22
C ALA A 95 21.13 18.44 28.40
N GLU A 96 19.94 18.90 27.99
CA GLU A 96 18.73 18.10 27.96
C GLU A 96 18.22 17.99 26.53
N LEU A 97 17.93 16.73 26.10
CA LEU A 97 17.39 16.45 24.79
C LEU A 97 15.87 16.38 24.88
N PRO A 98 15.13 16.99 23.94
CA PRO A 98 13.69 16.75 23.81
C PRO A 98 13.42 15.26 23.63
N ALA A 99 12.22 14.79 24.05
CA ALA A 99 11.84 13.40 23.86
C ALA A 99 11.83 13.03 22.35
N ARG A 100 12.59 11.97 22.00
CA ARG A 100 12.63 11.43 20.65
C ARG A 100 11.26 10.83 20.31
N PRO A 101 10.61 11.24 19.22
CA PRO A 101 9.34 10.63 18.81
C PRO A 101 9.58 9.25 18.19
N THR A 102 9.31 8.17 18.91
CA THR A 102 9.55 6.78 18.50
C THR A 102 8.88 6.38 17.18
N GLY A 103 7.76 7.06 16.83
CA GLY A 103 7.06 6.83 15.57
C GLY A 103 7.88 7.08 14.30
N VAL A 104 9.05 7.75 14.39
CA VAL A 104 9.97 7.94 13.25
C VAL A 104 10.55 6.62 12.75
N ASP A 105 10.59 5.58 13.57
CA ASP A 105 11.03 4.24 13.18
C ASP A 105 10.14 3.61 12.08
N ALA A 106 8.94 4.14 11.86
CA ALA A 106 8.08 3.75 10.72
C ALA A 106 8.75 3.97 9.35
N PHE A 107 9.72 4.88 9.30
CA PHE A 107 10.49 5.20 8.09
C PHE A 107 11.77 4.37 7.94
N LEU A 108 12.01 3.39 8.84
CA LEU A 108 13.11 2.44 8.79
C LEU A 108 12.65 1.03 8.38
N PRO A 109 12.14 0.82 7.15
CA PRO A 109 11.59 -0.49 6.75
C PRO A 109 12.65 -1.61 6.74
N ILE A 110 13.90 -1.29 6.40
CA ILE A 110 15.03 -2.23 6.45
C ILE A 110 15.39 -2.53 7.91
N GLY A 111 15.41 -1.52 8.79
CA GLY A 111 15.61 -1.71 10.24
C GLY A 111 14.54 -2.62 10.87
N GLY A 112 13.29 -2.50 10.43
CA GLY A 112 12.21 -3.41 10.83
C GLY A 112 12.46 -4.85 10.36
N LEU A 113 12.97 -5.04 9.14
CA LEU A 113 13.31 -6.36 8.60
C LEU A 113 14.50 -6.98 9.35
N VAL A 114 15.56 -6.21 9.58
CA VAL A 114 16.73 -6.61 10.39
C VAL A 114 16.29 -7.03 11.79
N GLY A 115 15.49 -6.21 12.47
CA GLY A 115 14.97 -6.54 13.79
C GLY A 115 14.07 -7.77 13.82
N LEU A 116 13.28 -8.01 12.77
CA LEU A 116 12.49 -9.23 12.64
C LEU A 116 13.37 -10.48 12.53
N PHE A 117 14.42 -10.44 11.70
CA PHE A 117 15.32 -11.57 11.55
C PHE A 117 16.16 -11.81 12.81
N ASP A 118 16.57 -10.77 13.55
CA ASP A 118 17.24 -10.92 14.84
C ASP A 118 16.32 -11.58 15.87
N TRP A 119 15.07 -11.14 15.93
CA TRP A 119 14.09 -11.77 16.82
C TRP A 119 13.85 -13.24 16.49
N LEU A 120 13.77 -13.60 15.22
CA LEU A 120 13.57 -14.98 14.79
C LEU A 120 14.79 -15.89 15.04
N ARG A 121 16.01 -15.34 15.00
CA ARG A 121 17.25 -16.12 15.12
C ARG A 121 17.82 -16.12 16.54
N ASN A 122 17.80 -14.97 17.17
CA ASN A 122 18.42 -14.76 18.48
C ASN A 122 17.39 -14.67 19.63
N GLY A 123 16.09 -14.67 19.32
CA GLY A 123 15.03 -14.50 20.32
C GLY A 123 14.97 -13.09 20.95
N ARG A 124 15.78 -12.14 20.48
CA ARG A 124 15.88 -10.78 21.02
C ARG A 124 15.06 -9.80 20.23
N LEU A 125 14.19 -9.07 20.90
CA LEU A 125 13.54 -7.91 20.26
C LEU A 125 14.57 -6.77 20.17
N ASN A 126 14.69 -6.16 18.99
CA ASN A 126 15.60 -5.05 18.74
C ASN A 126 15.37 -3.91 19.76
N ALA A 127 16.37 -3.61 20.59
CA ALA A 127 16.29 -2.58 21.62
C ALA A 127 16.59 -1.17 21.09
N VAL A 128 17.22 -1.06 19.92
CA VAL A 128 17.62 0.21 19.28
C VAL A 128 16.42 0.81 18.52
N HIS A 129 15.77 0.03 17.66
CA HIS A 129 14.59 0.44 16.89
C HIS A 129 13.43 -0.55 17.05
N PRO A 130 12.90 -0.75 18.28
CA PRO A 130 11.87 -1.75 18.50
C PRO A 130 10.59 -1.44 17.72
N ALA A 131 10.23 -0.15 17.63
CA ALA A 131 9.03 0.27 16.92
C ALA A 131 9.08 -0.03 15.41
N ALA A 132 10.28 -0.06 14.77
CA ALA A 132 10.40 -0.46 13.37
C ALA A 132 9.95 -1.91 13.15
N THR A 133 10.38 -2.83 14.02
CA THR A 133 10.01 -4.26 13.97
C THR A 133 8.53 -4.45 14.28
N ILE A 134 8.01 -3.78 15.31
CA ILE A 134 6.61 -3.86 15.71
C ILE A 134 5.69 -3.31 14.61
N LEU A 135 6.04 -2.17 14.02
CA LEU A 135 5.29 -1.60 12.91
C LEU A 135 5.31 -2.50 11.68
N LEU A 136 6.46 -3.12 11.37
CA LEU A 136 6.53 -4.10 10.30
C LEU A 136 5.54 -5.25 10.55
N LEU A 137 5.55 -5.85 11.75
CA LEU A 137 4.63 -6.93 12.13
C LEU A 137 3.16 -6.48 12.07
N LEU A 138 2.87 -5.28 12.56
CA LEU A 138 1.53 -4.70 12.53
C LEU A 138 1.04 -4.47 11.10
N PHE A 139 1.91 -3.99 10.20
CA PHE A 139 1.57 -3.82 8.79
C PHE A 139 1.43 -5.15 8.06
N LEU A 140 2.22 -6.16 8.40
CA LEU A 140 2.03 -7.53 7.91
C LEU A 140 0.69 -8.11 8.38
N ALA A 141 0.33 -7.92 9.65
CA ALA A 141 -0.96 -8.33 10.20
C ALA A 141 -2.13 -7.61 9.49
N THR A 142 -2.02 -6.30 9.25
CA THR A 142 -3.03 -5.56 8.47
C THR A 142 -3.12 -6.06 7.03
N ALA A 143 -1.99 -6.39 6.40
CA ALA A 143 -1.97 -6.94 5.04
C ALA A 143 -2.60 -8.33 4.98
N PHE A 144 -2.36 -9.16 5.98
CA PHE A 144 -2.96 -10.50 6.10
C PHE A 144 -4.46 -10.42 6.37
N LEU A 145 -4.90 -9.61 7.33
CA LEU A 145 -6.31 -9.54 7.74
C LEU A 145 -7.17 -8.71 6.77
N LEU A 146 -6.68 -7.55 6.33
CA LEU A 146 -7.45 -6.52 5.62
C LEU A 146 -6.84 -6.15 4.26
N ARG A 147 -6.12 -7.04 3.62
CA ARG A 147 -5.42 -6.78 2.38
C ARG A 147 -4.32 -5.72 2.57
N LYS A 148 -3.72 -5.29 1.51
CA LYS A 148 -2.69 -4.24 1.46
C LYS A 148 -3.28 -2.84 1.79
N SER A 149 -4.23 -2.77 2.76
CA SER A 149 -4.97 -1.55 3.07
C SER A 149 -4.10 -0.46 3.70
N PHE A 150 -3.08 -0.82 4.46
CA PHE A 150 -2.10 0.13 4.96
C PHE A 150 -1.60 1.08 3.86
N CYS A 151 -1.22 0.55 2.69
CA CYS A 151 -0.66 1.35 1.59
C CYS A 151 -1.65 2.40 1.03
N SER A 152 -2.95 2.14 1.09
CA SER A 152 -3.96 3.04 0.50
C SER A 152 -4.70 3.90 1.51
N TRP A 153 -4.55 3.64 2.82
CA TRP A 153 -5.29 4.37 3.86
C TRP A 153 -4.38 5.08 4.86
N ILE A 154 -3.26 4.46 5.25
CA ILE A 154 -2.40 4.94 6.35
C ILE A 154 -1.07 5.51 5.82
N CYS A 155 -0.44 4.84 4.85
CA CYS A 155 0.90 5.20 4.38
C CYS A 155 0.96 6.62 3.79
N PRO A 156 1.82 7.52 4.30
CA PRO A 156 1.92 8.89 3.80
C PRO A 156 2.44 8.93 2.35
N ILE A 157 3.31 8.01 1.96
CA ILE A 157 3.80 7.91 0.56
C ILE A 157 2.67 7.45 -0.36
N GLY A 158 1.79 6.55 0.10
CA GLY A 158 0.58 6.18 -0.63
C GLY A 158 -0.38 7.36 -0.80
N ALA A 159 -0.58 8.16 0.24
CA ALA A 159 -1.39 9.37 0.20
C ALA A 159 -0.82 10.42 -0.77
N LEU A 160 0.49 10.66 -0.73
CA LEU A 160 1.20 11.54 -1.67
C LEU A 160 1.06 11.04 -3.11
N SER A 161 1.26 9.75 -3.34
CA SER A 161 1.11 9.13 -4.66
C SER A 161 -0.32 9.28 -5.22
N ASP A 162 -1.34 9.12 -4.37
CA ASP A 162 -2.73 9.38 -4.74
C ASP A 162 -2.98 10.87 -5.06
N ALA A 163 -2.35 11.79 -4.30
CA ALA A 163 -2.44 13.23 -4.54
C ALA A 163 -1.80 13.62 -5.89
N LEU A 164 -0.60 13.13 -6.18
CA LEU A 164 0.10 13.35 -7.45
C LEU A 164 -0.70 12.77 -8.63
N ALA A 165 -1.28 11.58 -8.49
CA ALA A 165 -2.14 11.01 -9.52
C ALA A 165 -3.43 11.84 -9.74
N ARG A 166 -3.99 12.45 -8.68
CA ARG A 166 -5.12 13.40 -8.84
C ARG A 166 -4.69 14.68 -9.57
N LEU A 167 -3.51 15.20 -9.25
CA LEU A 167 -2.93 16.33 -9.95
C LEU A 167 -2.74 16.02 -11.44
N GLY A 168 -2.17 14.85 -11.77
CA GLY A 168 -2.01 14.39 -13.16
C GLY A 168 -3.34 14.33 -13.91
N ARG A 169 -4.40 13.83 -13.29
CA ARG A 169 -5.75 13.84 -13.89
C ARG A 169 -6.32 15.25 -14.09
N ARG A 170 -6.00 16.20 -13.20
CA ARG A 170 -6.42 17.60 -13.38
C ARG A 170 -5.70 18.27 -14.51
N LEU A 171 -4.39 18.03 -14.64
CA LEU A 171 -3.55 18.64 -15.68
C LEU A 171 -3.78 18.05 -17.08
N PHE A 172 -3.86 16.71 -17.17
CA PHE A 172 -3.91 15.98 -18.44
C PHE A 172 -5.27 15.33 -18.73
N GLY A 173 -6.29 15.55 -17.91
CA GLY A 173 -7.59 14.89 -18.03
C GLY A 173 -7.60 13.40 -17.70
N ARG A 174 -6.45 12.75 -17.68
CA ARG A 174 -6.26 11.30 -17.40
C ARG A 174 -4.88 11.01 -16.83
N ASN A 175 -4.73 9.85 -16.17
CA ASN A 175 -3.41 9.28 -15.94
C ASN A 175 -3.08 8.35 -17.11
N PHE A 176 -1.81 8.38 -17.51
CA PHE A 176 -1.30 7.48 -18.53
C PHE A 176 -1.28 6.04 -18.02
N ARG A 177 -1.51 5.11 -18.94
CA ARG A 177 -1.53 3.68 -18.65
C ARG A 177 -0.55 2.99 -19.55
N PRO A 178 0.65 2.59 -19.06
CA PRO A 178 1.60 1.86 -19.88
C PRO A 178 0.96 0.59 -20.48
N PRO A 179 1.36 0.16 -21.69
CA PRO A 179 0.88 -1.10 -22.25
C PRO A 179 1.23 -2.27 -21.32
N MET A 180 0.43 -3.34 -21.35
CA MET A 180 0.62 -4.48 -20.42
C MET A 180 2.00 -5.14 -20.58
N ALA A 181 2.55 -5.15 -21.80
CA ALA A 181 3.89 -5.64 -22.07
C ALA A 181 4.99 -4.92 -21.28
N LEU A 182 4.81 -3.62 -20.99
CA LEU A 182 5.72 -2.83 -20.16
C LEU A 182 5.32 -2.84 -18.68
N ASP A 183 4.04 -2.80 -18.39
CA ASP A 183 3.51 -2.71 -17.02
C ASP A 183 3.85 -3.96 -16.19
N VAL A 184 3.81 -5.15 -16.78
CA VAL A 184 4.10 -6.42 -16.08
C VAL A 184 5.57 -6.51 -15.65
N PRO A 185 6.58 -6.36 -16.55
CA PRO A 185 7.98 -6.41 -16.14
C PRO A 185 8.36 -5.27 -15.17
N LEU A 186 7.83 -4.07 -15.35
CA LEU A 186 8.06 -2.98 -14.40
C LEU A 186 7.54 -3.31 -12.98
N ARG A 187 6.42 -4.04 -12.86
CA ARG A 187 5.94 -4.51 -11.55
C ARG A 187 6.85 -5.57 -10.94
N ALA A 188 7.56 -6.36 -11.76
CA ALA A 188 8.50 -7.36 -11.27
C ALA A 188 9.70 -6.72 -10.55
N VAL A 189 10.11 -5.50 -10.94
CA VAL A 189 11.24 -4.78 -10.31
C VAL A 189 11.11 -4.69 -8.80
N LYS A 190 9.94 -4.32 -8.26
CA LYS A 190 9.75 -4.23 -6.80
C LYS A 190 9.88 -5.58 -6.08
N TYR A 191 9.53 -6.70 -6.77
CA TYR A 191 9.72 -8.04 -6.20
C TYR A 191 11.18 -8.46 -6.25
N GLY A 192 11.92 -8.06 -7.30
CA GLY A 192 13.36 -8.22 -7.36
C GLY A 192 14.07 -7.44 -6.24
N LEU A 193 13.67 -6.18 -6.01
CA LEU A 193 14.18 -5.38 -4.89
C LEU A 193 13.83 -6.02 -3.53
N LEU A 194 12.60 -6.52 -3.37
CA LEU A 194 12.23 -7.25 -2.15
C LEU A 194 13.08 -8.49 -1.94
N ALA A 195 13.27 -9.30 -2.98
CA ALA A 195 14.09 -10.50 -2.93
C ALA A 195 15.55 -10.17 -2.57
N PHE A 196 16.10 -9.10 -3.15
CA PHE A 196 17.44 -8.60 -2.82
C PHE A 196 17.57 -8.23 -1.35
N PHE A 197 16.67 -7.38 -0.79
CA PHE A 197 16.75 -7.00 0.62
C PHE A 197 16.55 -8.19 1.57
N VAL A 198 15.59 -9.07 1.26
CA VAL A 198 15.39 -10.28 2.06
C VAL A 198 16.60 -11.19 1.98
N TYR A 199 17.20 -11.38 0.81
CA TYR A 199 18.40 -12.19 0.62
C TYR A 199 19.58 -11.66 1.43
N VAL A 200 19.86 -10.34 1.36
CA VAL A 200 20.95 -9.71 2.10
C VAL A 200 20.76 -9.88 3.61
N VAL A 201 19.57 -9.53 4.14
CA VAL A 201 19.31 -9.62 5.59
C VAL A 201 19.23 -11.08 6.06
N ALA A 202 18.59 -11.95 5.27
CA ALA A 202 18.52 -13.37 5.59
C ALA A 202 19.86 -14.09 5.44
N GLY A 203 20.79 -13.58 4.65
CA GLY A 203 22.14 -14.12 4.51
C GLY A 203 23.08 -13.75 5.66
N MET A 204 22.76 -12.75 6.48
CA MET A 204 23.62 -12.34 7.61
C MET A 204 23.62 -13.40 8.71
N PRO A 205 24.79 -13.89 9.15
CA PRO A 205 24.89 -14.76 10.32
C PRO A 205 24.34 -14.08 11.60
N ALA A 206 23.81 -14.87 12.54
CA ALA A 206 23.20 -14.34 13.75
C ALA A 206 24.11 -13.40 14.57
N PRO A 207 25.42 -13.68 14.75
CA PRO A 207 26.34 -12.76 15.44
C PRO A 207 26.52 -11.44 14.68
N LEU A 208 26.63 -11.49 13.34
CA LEU A 208 26.78 -10.29 12.51
C LEU A 208 25.52 -9.41 12.58
N LEU A 209 24.36 -10.04 12.55
CA LEU A 209 23.08 -9.35 12.67
C LEU A 209 22.96 -8.63 14.02
N ALA A 210 23.37 -9.29 15.11
CA ALA A 210 23.39 -8.72 16.45
C ALA A 210 24.39 -7.53 16.53
N SER A 211 25.61 -7.69 16.03
CA SER A 211 26.62 -6.62 16.04
C SER A 211 26.19 -5.42 15.19
N PHE A 212 25.51 -5.64 14.07
CA PHE A 212 24.94 -4.56 13.25
C PHE A 212 23.89 -3.77 14.04
N ILE A 213 22.96 -4.46 14.73
CA ILE A 213 21.92 -3.79 15.53
C ILE A 213 22.54 -2.92 16.62
N ASP A 214 23.59 -3.39 17.29
CA ASP A 214 24.24 -2.69 18.37
C ASP A 214 25.27 -1.63 17.88
N SER A 215 25.48 -1.51 16.56
CA SER A 215 26.44 -0.57 15.98
C SER A 215 26.01 0.89 16.16
N ASP A 216 27.00 1.79 16.28
CA ASP A 216 26.78 3.25 16.35
C ASP A 216 26.04 3.77 15.13
N TYR A 217 26.29 3.17 13.95
CA TYR A 217 25.56 3.51 12.73
C TYR A 217 24.07 3.25 12.87
N ASN A 218 23.70 2.05 13.35
CA ASN A 218 22.29 1.68 13.49
C ASN A 218 21.59 2.47 14.61
N ARG A 219 22.31 2.83 15.71
CA ARG A 219 21.74 3.64 16.80
C ARG A 219 21.21 4.99 16.33
N ILE A 220 21.77 5.55 15.26
CA ILE A 220 21.35 6.84 14.69
C ILE A 220 20.88 6.70 13.23
N ALA A 221 20.44 5.52 12.80
CA ALA A 221 19.97 5.29 11.43
C ALA A 221 18.79 6.20 11.05
N ASP A 222 17.91 6.50 12.00
CA ASP A 222 16.81 7.45 11.87
C ASP A 222 17.31 8.89 11.65
N VAL A 223 18.34 9.32 12.40
CA VAL A 223 18.98 10.63 12.22
C VAL A 223 19.65 10.71 10.86
N LYS A 224 20.35 9.66 10.43
CA LYS A 224 20.98 9.62 9.09
C LYS A 224 19.94 9.73 7.98
N MET A 225 18.82 9.02 8.11
CA MET A 225 17.72 9.11 7.16
C MET A 225 17.10 10.53 7.15
N TYR A 226 16.90 11.16 8.30
CA TYR A 226 16.46 12.55 8.37
C TYR A 226 17.45 13.49 7.67
N LEU A 227 18.74 13.35 7.93
CA LEU A 227 19.80 14.18 7.33
C LEU A 227 19.89 13.99 5.81
N PHE A 228 19.63 12.80 5.30
CA PHE A 228 19.57 12.54 3.86
C PHE A 228 18.55 13.43 3.15
N PHE A 229 17.41 13.69 3.79
CA PHE A 229 16.39 14.61 3.25
C PHE A 229 16.62 16.07 3.63
N ALA A 230 17.06 16.35 4.86
CA ALA A 230 17.28 17.71 5.35
C ALA A 230 18.50 18.38 4.69
N ARG A 231 19.48 17.59 4.24
CA ARG A 231 20.69 18.02 3.52
C ARG A 231 20.77 17.40 2.13
N ALA A 232 19.62 17.29 1.48
CA ALA A 232 19.53 16.68 0.16
C ALA A 232 20.40 17.40 -0.86
N GLY A 233 21.27 16.65 -1.53
CA GLY A 233 22.08 17.14 -2.66
C GLY A 233 21.25 17.20 -3.95
N ALA A 234 21.84 17.80 -5.00
CA ALA A 234 21.21 17.95 -6.31
C ALA A 234 20.70 16.60 -6.87
N ALA A 235 21.47 15.53 -6.72
CA ALA A 235 21.06 14.19 -7.18
C ALA A 235 19.78 13.70 -6.50
N THR A 236 19.62 13.95 -5.19
CA THR A 236 18.39 13.57 -4.45
C THR A 236 17.18 14.33 -4.98
N PHE A 237 17.31 15.65 -5.22
CA PHE A 237 16.23 16.45 -5.79
C PHE A 237 15.85 15.99 -7.20
N VAL A 238 16.82 15.65 -8.05
CA VAL A 238 16.57 15.10 -9.39
C VAL A 238 15.80 13.78 -9.29
N VAL A 239 16.25 12.84 -8.47
CA VAL A 239 15.57 11.55 -8.29
C VAL A 239 14.15 11.72 -7.76
N LEU A 240 13.95 12.54 -6.72
CA LEU A 240 12.62 12.82 -6.16
C LEU A 240 11.72 13.52 -7.19
N GLY A 241 12.27 14.46 -7.98
CA GLY A 241 11.56 15.13 -9.07
C GLY A 241 11.10 14.16 -10.15
N VAL A 242 11.98 13.26 -10.58
CA VAL A 242 11.64 12.21 -11.56
C VAL A 242 10.54 11.28 -11.01
N LEU A 243 10.65 10.85 -9.76
CA LEU A 243 9.64 9.99 -9.12
C LEU A 243 8.29 10.70 -8.96
N ALA A 244 8.32 11.99 -8.61
CA ALA A 244 7.11 12.82 -8.54
C ALA A 244 6.47 12.97 -9.92
N ALA A 245 7.24 13.34 -10.95
CA ALA A 245 6.78 13.45 -12.33
C ALA A 245 6.20 12.11 -12.84
N ALA A 246 6.90 11.02 -12.62
CA ALA A 246 6.39 9.68 -12.94
C ALA A 246 5.06 9.36 -12.23
N SER A 247 4.89 9.79 -10.96
CA SER A 247 3.67 9.56 -10.18
C SER A 247 2.51 10.49 -10.59
N VAL A 248 2.81 11.66 -11.15
CA VAL A 248 1.81 12.54 -11.79
C VAL A 248 1.31 11.92 -13.09
N LEU A 249 2.22 11.38 -13.91
CA LEU A 249 1.88 10.76 -15.19
C LEU A 249 1.20 9.41 -15.02
N VAL A 250 1.78 8.52 -14.22
CA VAL A 250 1.31 7.15 -14.01
C VAL A 250 0.84 6.97 -12.58
N GLN A 251 -0.43 6.59 -12.41
CA GLN A 251 -1.02 6.42 -11.08
C GLN A 251 -0.23 5.42 -10.24
N GLY A 252 0.34 5.92 -9.14
CA GLY A 252 1.04 5.10 -8.18
C GLY A 252 2.40 4.57 -8.66
N ALA A 253 3.12 5.27 -9.53
CA ALA A 253 4.36 4.80 -10.16
C ALA A 253 5.36 4.23 -9.14
N TRP A 254 5.69 4.97 -8.08
CA TRP A 254 6.55 4.49 -6.99
C TRP A 254 6.01 3.21 -6.34
N CYS A 255 4.78 3.27 -5.83
CA CYS A 255 4.16 2.16 -5.09
C CYS A 255 3.95 0.92 -5.97
N ARG A 256 3.75 1.13 -7.28
CA ARG A 256 3.43 0.09 -8.24
C ARG A 256 4.67 -0.65 -8.74
N TYR A 257 5.79 0.06 -8.96
CA TYR A 257 6.95 -0.46 -9.66
C TYR A 257 8.20 -0.61 -8.79
N LEU A 258 8.39 0.25 -7.80
CA LEU A 258 9.65 0.36 -7.09
C LEU A 258 9.57 0.00 -5.60
N CYS A 259 8.42 0.15 -4.93
CA CYS A 259 8.35 -0.01 -3.48
C CYS A 259 8.44 -1.49 -3.04
N PRO A 260 9.58 -1.97 -2.48
CA PRO A 260 9.72 -3.35 -2.02
C PRO A 260 8.83 -3.66 -0.82
N TYR A 261 8.59 -2.66 0.03
CA TYR A 261 7.66 -2.78 1.15
C TYR A 261 6.23 -3.06 0.68
N GLY A 262 5.82 -2.37 -0.41
CA GLY A 262 4.56 -2.64 -1.09
C GLY A 262 4.49 -4.03 -1.73
N ALA A 263 5.62 -4.59 -2.18
CA ALA A 263 5.69 -5.96 -2.67
C ALA A 263 5.49 -6.97 -1.52
N LEU A 264 6.19 -6.79 -0.39
CA LEU A 264 6.07 -7.62 0.81
C LEU A 264 4.61 -7.67 1.30
N MET A 265 3.99 -6.48 1.48
CA MET A 265 2.56 -6.39 1.84
C MET A 265 1.66 -7.10 0.81
N GLY A 266 2.01 -7.03 -0.47
CA GLY A 266 1.28 -7.68 -1.55
C GLY A 266 1.31 -9.20 -1.45
N VAL A 267 2.49 -9.79 -1.19
CA VAL A 267 2.67 -11.23 -1.00
C VAL A 267 1.80 -11.73 0.15
N VAL A 268 1.88 -11.07 1.31
CA VAL A 268 1.07 -11.43 2.49
C VAL A 268 -0.43 -11.26 2.21
N ALA A 269 -0.81 -10.16 1.56
CA ALA A 269 -2.21 -9.88 1.22
C ALA A 269 -2.85 -10.90 0.27
N ARG A 270 -2.07 -11.68 -0.49
CA ARG A 270 -2.58 -12.78 -1.33
C ARG A 270 -3.36 -13.81 -0.51
N PHE A 271 -2.92 -14.04 0.72
CA PHE A 271 -3.50 -15.00 1.65
C PHE A 271 -4.61 -14.40 2.52
N SER A 272 -4.89 -13.10 2.41
CA SER A 272 -5.94 -12.43 3.19
C SER A 272 -7.31 -13.10 3.05
N PRO A 273 -8.00 -13.39 4.16
CA PRO A 273 -9.37 -13.89 4.14
C PRO A 273 -10.37 -12.86 3.61
N VAL A 274 -10.07 -11.56 3.81
CA VAL A 274 -10.90 -10.45 3.36
C VAL A 274 -10.54 -10.10 1.90
N LYS A 275 -11.54 -10.10 1.03
CA LYS A 275 -11.37 -9.82 -0.42
C LYS A 275 -12.52 -8.95 -0.91
N VAL A 276 -12.28 -8.20 -1.98
CA VAL A 276 -13.37 -7.62 -2.77
C VAL A 276 -14.06 -8.77 -3.51
N ARG A 277 -15.37 -8.88 -3.35
CA ARG A 277 -16.19 -9.95 -3.93
C ARG A 277 -17.24 -9.36 -4.83
N ARG A 278 -17.46 -10.01 -5.97
CA ARG A 278 -18.50 -9.71 -6.92
C ARG A 278 -19.65 -10.70 -6.73
N ASP A 279 -20.85 -10.17 -6.76
CA ASP A 279 -22.08 -10.93 -6.92
C ASP A 279 -22.54 -10.78 -8.37
N ALA A 280 -22.52 -11.88 -9.12
CA ALA A 280 -22.85 -11.89 -10.53
C ALA A 280 -24.33 -11.57 -10.79
N ALA A 281 -25.24 -12.04 -9.91
CA ALA A 281 -26.67 -11.83 -10.07
C ALA A 281 -27.06 -10.35 -9.97
N ASN A 282 -26.33 -9.57 -9.16
CA ASN A 282 -26.57 -8.14 -8.97
C ASN A 282 -25.70 -7.25 -9.87
N CYS A 283 -24.82 -7.83 -10.69
CA CYS A 283 -23.87 -7.10 -11.52
C CYS A 283 -24.47 -6.75 -12.88
N THR A 284 -24.27 -5.50 -13.31
CA THR A 284 -24.71 -5.02 -14.64
C THR A 284 -23.61 -5.09 -15.70
N ASP A 285 -22.48 -5.71 -15.40
CA ASP A 285 -21.31 -5.87 -16.25
C ASP A 285 -20.77 -4.60 -16.94
N CYS A 286 -21.02 -3.42 -16.35
CA CYS A 286 -20.63 -2.13 -16.91
C CYS A 286 -19.13 -1.87 -16.93
N GLY A 287 -18.28 -2.71 -16.31
CA GLY A 287 -16.82 -2.62 -16.28
C GLY A 287 -16.25 -1.40 -15.57
N LEU A 288 -17.05 -0.58 -14.89
CA LEU A 288 -16.58 0.64 -14.24
C LEU A 288 -15.58 0.34 -13.10
N CYS A 289 -15.77 -0.76 -12.37
CA CYS A 289 -14.87 -1.22 -11.32
C CYS A 289 -13.45 -1.51 -11.84
N ASP A 290 -13.28 -2.03 -13.06
CA ASP A 290 -12.00 -2.29 -13.70
C ASP A 290 -11.33 -0.97 -14.13
N ARG A 291 -12.13 -0.03 -14.66
CA ARG A 291 -11.63 1.27 -15.13
C ARG A 291 -11.10 2.15 -13.99
N VAL A 292 -11.72 2.10 -12.81
CA VAL A 292 -11.31 2.90 -11.65
C VAL A 292 -10.23 2.23 -10.81
N CYS A 293 -9.91 0.96 -11.07
CA CYS A 293 -8.93 0.22 -10.29
C CYS A 293 -7.51 0.77 -10.52
N PRO A 294 -6.84 1.32 -9.49
CA PRO A 294 -5.48 1.82 -9.63
C PRO A 294 -4.48 0.71 -9.99
N ALA A 295 -4.76 -0.53 -9.57
CA ALA A 295 -3.93 -1.69 -9.88
C ALA A 295 -4.30 -2.37 -11.22
N ARG A 296 -5.33 -1.87 -11.94
CA ARG A 296 -5.78 -2.41 -13.24
C ARG A 296 -6.18 -3.89 -13.17
N LEU A 297 -6.89 -4.25 -12.11
CA LEU A 297 -7.35 -5.62 -11.90
C LEU A 297 -8.72 -5.85 -12.58
N PRO A 298 -8.94 -7.05 -13.14
CA PRO A 298 -10.23 -7.42 -13.73
C PRO A 298 -11.26 -7.77 -12.65
N VAL A 299 -11.72 -6.75 -11.92
CA VAL A 299 -12.67 -6.90 -10.81
C VAL A 299 -14.01 -7.42 -11.29
N SER A 300 -14.47 -6.96 -12.48
CA SER A 300 -15.72 -7.39 -13.11
C SER A 300 -15.75 -8.86 -13.49
N LYS A 301 -14.57 -9.45 -13.75
CA LYS A 301 -14.43 -10.86 -14.14
C LYS A 301 -14.07 -11.79 -12.97
N SER A 302 -13.87 -11.24 -11.75
CA SER A 302 -13.39 -12.00 -10.60
C SER A 302 -14.51 -12.17 -9.57
N ALA A 303 -14.89 -13.41 -9.23
CA ALA A 303 -15.80 -13.68 -8.10
C ALA A 303 -15.23 -13.16 -6.77
N ALA A 304 -13.89 -13.23 -6.61
CA ALA A 304 -13.16 -12.66 -5.48
C ALA A 304 -11.77 -12.19 -5.94
N VAL A 305 -11.44 -10.93 -5.71
CA VAL A 305 -10.16 -10.36 -6.11
C VAL A 305 -9.04 -10.85 -5.17
N ALA A 306 -8.19 -11.73 -5.66
CA ALA A 306 -7.11 -12.37 -4.90
C ALA A 306 -5.71 -11.98 -5.43
N SER A 307 -5.55 -10.83 -6.04
CA SER A 307 -4.29 -10.36 -6.61
C SER A 307 -3.33 -9.81 -5.54
N PHE A 308 -2.02 -9.99 -5.72
CA PHE A 308 -0.96 -9.33 -4.94
C PHE A 308 -1.02 -7.79 -5.01
N GLU A 309 -1.61 -7.26 -6.08
CA GLU A 309 -1.66 -5.82 -6.36
C GLU A 309 -2.88 -5.11 -5.76
N CYS A 310 -3.86 -5.85 -5.26
CA CYS A 310 -5.04 -5.22 -4.66
C CYS A 310 -4.71 -4.51 -3.35
N THR A 311 -4.76 -3.18 -3.35
CA THR A 311 -4.43 -2.33 -2.19
C THR A 311 -5.59 -2.17 -1.19
N GLY A 312 -6.75 -2.75 -1.43
CA GLY A 312 -7.90 -2.55 -0.55
C GLY A 312 -8.41 -1.10 -0.52
N CYS A 313 -8.17 -0.31 -1.57
CA CYS A 313 -8.57 1.10 -1.64
C CYS A 313 -10.09 1.31 -1.72
N LEU A 314 -10.84 0.27 -2.10
CA LEU A 314 -12.30 0.23 -2.25
C LEU A 314 -12.86 1.20 -3.31
N ASP A 315 -12.04 1.73 -4.22
CA ASP A 315 -12.51 2.59 -5.30
C ASP A 315 -13.49 1.87 -6.24
N CYS A 316 -13.30 0.56 -6.45
CA CYS A 316 -14.25 -0.28 -7.22
C CYS A 316 -15.63 -0.35 -6.54
N LEU A 317 -15.68 -0.47 -5.21
CA LEU A 317 -16.94 -0.42 -4.45
C LEU A 317 -17.57 0.98 -4.51
N ALA A 318 -16.73 2.00 -4.38
CA ALA A 318 -17.14 3.40 -4.40
C ALA A 318 -17.78 3.81 -5.73
N SER A 319 -17.31 3.22 -6.84
CA SER A 319 -17.80 3.52 -8.19
C SER A 319 -18.93 2.62 -8.63
N CYS A 320 -19.24 1.54 -7.92
CA CYS A 320 -20.31 0.62 -8.30
C CYS A 320 -21.69 1.24 -8.07
N ALA A 321 -22.47 1.36 -9.15
CA ALA A 321 -23.85 1.84 -9.11
C ALA A 321 -24.86 0.76 -8.68
N ALA A 322 -24.57 -0.51 -8.99
CA ALA A 322 -25.45 -1.64 -8.69
C ALA A 322 -25.40 -1.99 -7.18
N ARG A 323 -26.56 -2.08 -6.54
CA ARG A 323 -26.62 -2.44 -5.11
C ARG A 323 -26.29 -3.91 -4.94
N GLY A 324 -25.39 -4.23 -3.98
CA GLY A 324 -25.04 -5.61 -3.66
C GLY A 324 -24.05 -6.26 -4.65
N ALA A 325 -23.80 -5.67 -5.83
CA ALA A 325 -22.91 -6.25 -6.83
C ALA A 325 -21.45 -6.35 -6.37
N LEU A 326 -20.96 -5.40 -5.56
CA LEU A 326 -19.63 -5.46 -4.96
C LEU A 326 -19.70 -5.29 -3.45
N SER A 327 -18.94 -6.11 -2.75
CA SER A 327 -18.77 -6.08 -1.30
C SER A 327 -17.32 -6.38 -0.93
N VAL A 328 -16.91 -6.01 0.30
CA VAL A 328 -15.66 -6.44 0.89
C VAL A 328 -15.94 -7.36 2.07
N GLY A 329 -15.14 -8.40 2.27
CA GLY A 329 -15.34 -9.33 3.38
C GLY A 329 -14.76 -10.71 3.15
N THR A 330 -15.05 -11.60 4.11
CA THR A 330 -14.70 -13.02 4.07
C THR A 330 -15.68 -13.82 3.20
N LYS A 331 -15.52 -15.14 3.10
CA LYS A 331 -16.52 -16.01 2.45
C LYS A 331 -17.88 -15.98 3.16
N ARG A 332 -17.88 -15.84 4.48
CA ARG A 332 -19.09 -15.93 5.32
C ARG A 332 -19.70 -14.56 5.66
N ARG A 333 -18.85 -13.53 5.86
CA ARG A 333 -19.30 -12.19 6.31
C ARG A 333 -18.90 -11.13 5.28
N ARG A 334 -19.88 -10.34 4.84
CA ARG A 334 -19.69 -9.18 3.96
C ARG A 334 -19.93 -7.91 4.76
N PHE A 335 -19.11 -6.90 4.56
CA PHE A 335 -19.23 -5.62 5.24
C PHE A 335 -18.98 -4.46 4.26
N GLY A 336 -19.35 -3.27 4.67
CA GLY A 336 -19.17 -2.05 3.90
C GLY A 336 -17.83 -1.38 4.18
N ALA A 337 -17.52 -0.36 3.39
CA ALA A 337 -16.29 0.42 3.53
C ALA A 337 -16.11 1.09 4.91
N PRO A 338 -17.16 1.60 5.61
CA PRO A 338 -16.97 2.18 6.94
C PRO A 338 -16.45 1.17 7.96
N LEU A 339 -17.04 -0.03 7.99
CA LEU A 339 -16.57 -1.07 8.91
C LEU A 339 -15.15 -1.54 8.55
N PHE A 340 -14.82 -1.61 7.26
CA PHE A 340 -13.45 -1.91 6.83
C PHE A 340 -12.45 -0.88 7.36
N ALA A 341 -12.75 0.41 7.24
CA ALA A 341 -11.90 1.49 7.76
C ALA A 341 -11.80 1.44 9.29
N ALA A 342 -12.92 1.21 9.99
CA ALA A 342 -12.94 1.08 11.44
C ALA A 342 -12.09 -0.11 11.93
N LEU A 343 -12.19 -1.27 11.29
CA LEU A 343 -11.37 -2.45 11.60
C LEU A 343 -9.87 -2.20 11.34
N LEU A 344 -9.54 -1.48 10.28
CA LEU A 344 -8.15 -1.10 9.98
C LEU A 344 -7.57 -0.20 11.08
N LEU A 345 -8.29 0.85 11.46
CA LEU A 345 -7.86 1.78 12.49
C LEU A 345 -7.82 1.09 13.87
N ALA A 346 -8.82 0.29 14.20
CA ALA A 346 -8.85 -0.48 15.44
C ALA A 346 -7.65 -1.44 15.54
N LEU A 347 -7.34 -2.18 14.48
CA LEU A 347 -6.18 -3.07 14.45
C LEU A 347 -4.87 -2.31 14.63
N PHE A 348 -4.73 -1.15 13.95
CA PHE A 348 -3.53 -0.32 14.05
C PHE A 348 -3.35 0.24 15.46
N PHE A 349 -4.37 0.90 16.02
CA PHE A 349 -4.27 1.52 17.35
C PHE A 349 -4.23 0.50 18.49
N ALA A 350 -4.93 -0.63 18.37
CA ALA A 350 -4.84 -1.72 19.34
C ALA A 350 -3.44 -2.34 19.35
N GLY A 351 -2.84 -2.59 18.18
CA GLY A 351 -1.48 -3.12 18.09
C GLY A 351 -0.44 -2.14 18.63
N TRP A 352 -0.56 -0.85 18.32
CA TRP A 352 0.29 0.19 18.88
C TRP A 352 0.12 0.32 20.40
N GLY A 353 -1.12 0.33 20.90
CA GLY A 353 -1.42 0.39 22.33
C GLY A 353 -0.89 -0.82 23.08
N ALA A 354 -1.06 -2.03 22.52
CA ALA A 354 -0.52 -3.25 23.11
C ALA A 354 1.02 -3.22 23.21
N ALA A 355 1.71 -2.72 22.18
CA ALA A 355 3.16 -2.59 22.20
C ALA A 355 3.64 -1.59 23.28
N ARG A 356 2.91 -0.49 23.45
CA ARG A 356 3.20 0.47 24.54
C ARG A 356 2.98 -0.11 25.93
N LEU A 357 1.87 -0.78 26.13
CA LEU A 357 1.55 -1.43 27.42
C LEU A 357 2.55 -2.55 27.75
N ALA A 358 3.03 -3.26 26.74
CA ALA A 358 4.08 -4.28 26.92
C ALA A 358 5.49 -3.70 27.12
N GLY A 359 5.69 -2.38 27.09
CA GLY A 359 6.99 -1.72 27.27
C GLY A 359 8.01 -2.00 26.15
N VAL A 360 7.53 -2.46 24.97
CA VAL A 360 8.39 -2.83 23.83
C VAL A 360 8.34 -1.80 22.68
N TRP A 361 7.72 -0.64 22.91
CA TRP A 361 7.59 0.41 21.90
C TRP A 361 8.76 1.39 21.89
N GLU A 362 9.24 1.79 23.06
CA GLU A 362 10.27 2.84 23.19
C GLU A 362 11.67 2.26 22.98
N ASN A 363 12.54 3.04 22.34
CA ASN A 363 13.94 2.64 22.22
C ASN A 363 14.69 2.76 23.57
N ARG A 364 15.78 2.03 23.70
CA ARG A 364 16.60 1.99 24.91
C ARG A 364 17.98 2.65 24.71
N VAL A 365 18.15 3.42 23.64
CA VAL A 365 19.40 4.12 23.37
C VAL A 365 19.55 5.29 24.36
N PRO A 366 20.65 5.35 25.14
CA PRO A 366 20.87 6.43 26.09
C PRO A 366 20.98 7.80 25.42
N ALA A 367 20.53 8.86 26.10
CA ALA A 367 20.67 10.23 25.61
C ALA A 367 22.13 10.64 25.39
N ALA A 368 23.07 10.08 26.17
CA ALA A 368 24.49 10.30 26.01
C ALA A 368 25.01 9.85 24.64
N ASP A 369 24.53 8.69 24.14
CA ASP A 369 24.91 8.18 22.83
C ASP A 369 24.45 9.13 21.71
N TYR A 370 23.22 9.67 21.80
CA TYR A 370 22.76 10.66 20.83
C TYR A 370 23.59 11.93 20.84
N ARG A 371 24.00 12.43 22.02
CA ARG A 371 24.88 13.60 22.13
C ARG A 371 26.24 13.36 21.49
N LEU A 372 26.76 12.16 21.63
CA LEU A 372 28.07 11.77 21.07
C LEU A 372 27.99 11.52 19.57
N LEU A 373 26.99 10.76 19.11
CA LEU A 373 26.92 10.23 17.75
C LEU A 373 26.28 11.21 16.75
N VAL A 374 25.26 11.98 17.17
CA VAL A 374 24.52 12.85 16.23
C VAL A 374 25.38 13.98 15.65
N PRO A 375 26.28 14.66 16.40
CA PRO A 375 27.21 15.63 15.80
C PRO A 375 28.13 15.02 14.74
N ARG A 376 28.49 13.74 14.90
CA ARG A 376 29.39 12.98 14.02
C ARG A 376 28.64 12.14 12.98
N ALA A 377 27.33 12.30 12.85
CA ALA A 377 26.49 11.44 12.03
C ALA A 377 26.95 11.32 10.56
N GLU A 378 27.55 12.36 10.00
CA GLU A 378 28.04 12.37 8.62
C GLU A 378 29.35 11.58 8.43
N GLN A 379 30.15 11.47 9.49
CA GLN A 379 31.44 10.76 9.49
C GLN A 379 31.28 9.25 9.72
N LEU A 380 30.19 8.83 10.36
CA LEU A 380 29.93 7.41 10.64
C LEU A 380 29.60 6.66 9.34
N ALA A 381 30.52 5.81 8.88
CA ALA A 381 30.30 4.93 7.75
C ALA A 381 29.41 3.74 8.10
N HIS A 382 28.80 3.14 7.09
CA HIS A 382 28.07 1.88 7.25
C HIS A 382 29.07 0.78 7.66
N PRO A 383 28.78 -0.06 8.67
CA PRO A 383 29.62 -1.21 9.01
C PRO A 383 29.81 -2.11 7.78
N ARG A 384 31.03 -2.59 7.59
CA ARG A 384 31.40 -3.49 6.49
C ARG A 384 31.15 -4.94 6.86
#